data_a065f6fa70c317552e9a228270f9bd02
#
_entry.id   a065f6fa70c317552e9a228270f9bd02
#
_cell.length_a   1.000
_cell.length_b   1.000
_cell.length_c   1.000
_cell.angle_alpha   90.00
_cell.angle_beta   90.00
_cell.angle_gamma   90.00
#
_symmetry.space_group_name_H-M   'P 1'
#
loop_
_entity.id
_entity.type
_entity.pdbx_description
1 polymer ?
#
loop_
_entity_poly.entity_id
_entity_poly.type
_entity_poly.pdbx_seq_one_letter_code
_entity_poly.pdbx_strand_id
1 'polypeptide(L)'
;VSERQPVPPPSPQEHRTGARRRQARVLDPRFLDSSLLETVRESVMADAGPVTPSRVAAAVQATGRLLGTGGSLAAVERISAELNGLGPLQELTRDVHVTDIFVNAPDSVWIDRGQGLEPARVSFSGEAQVRALASRLVAAGGRRLDDGSPCVDVRLDGGYRVHAVLPPISTAGTLLSVRIRREQVFSMDELRAGGMFGGVVRDVLEGVVEQRLSFLISGATGSGKTTLLSTLLGLCSPAERLVLIEDASELNPVHPHIVSLESRHGNLEGGGEVDLGELVRQALRMRPDRLVVGECRGAEVRELLTAMNTGHTGGGGTIHANTATAVPARLTALGALAGMGQDAVRLQAASALDVVVHVERSSRGRHVACVGVVQDCPGGLTVVPALETTRGQLGTGPAWKTLSSRLGLSPAAGVAA
;
A
#
# COMPACT_ATOMS: atom_id res chain seq x y z
N VAL A 1 41.74 -23.12 -82.78
CA VAL A 1 40.86 -22.14 -83.38
C VAL A 1 39.89 -21.69 -82.36
N SER A 2 40.10 -20.57 -81.72
CA SER A 2 39.33 -19.99 -80.66
C SER A 2 38.82 -18.63 -81.15
N GLU A 3 37.53 -18.54 -81.37
CA GLU A 3 36.87 -17.30 -81.77
C GLU A 3 36.67 -16.41 -80.55
N ARG A 4 37.17 -15.18 -80.63
CA ARG A 4 36.89 -14.11 -79.64
C ARG A 4 35.66 -13.34 -80.11
N GLN A 5 34.66 -13.25 -79.26
CA GLN A 5 33.52 -12.35 -79.43
C GLN A 5 33.88 -10.93 -78.97
N PRO A 6 33.34 -9.89 -79.62
CA PRO A 6 33.73 -8.46 -79.38
C PRO A 6 32.94 -7.91 -78.17
N VAL A 7 33.63 -7.05 -77.43
CA VAL A 7 33.11 -6.31 -76.27
C VAL A 7 32.32 -5.07 -76.78
N PRO A 8 31.08 -4.83 -76.22
CA PRO A 8 30.30 -3.63 -76.56
C PRO A 8 30.84 -2.37 -75.86
N PRO A 9 30.59 -1.17 -76.38
CA PRO A 9 31.12 0.11 -75.85
C PRO A 9 30.33 0.56 -74.61
N PRO A 10 30.97 1.43 -73.74
CA PRO A 10 30.34 1.91 -72.51
C PRO A 10 29.29 2.99 -72.80
N SER A 11 28.16 2.90 -72.12
CA SER A 11 27.08 3.87 -72.13
C SER A 11 27.40 5.11 -71.28
N PRO A 12 26.77 6.29 -71.52
CA PRO A 12 27.11 7.56 -70.89
C PRO A 12 26.72 7.61 -69.42
N GLN A 13 27.61 8.14 -68.58
CA GLN A 13 27.42 8.43 -67.19
C GLN A 13 26.41 9.59 -66.98
N GLU A 14 25.24 9.32 -66.51
CA GLU A 14 24.33 10.33 -65.94
C GLU A 14 24.86 10.80 -64.58
N HIS A 15 25.20 12.05 -64.46
CA HIS A 15 25.50 12.76 -63.26
C HIS A 15 24.18 12.84 -62.41
N ARG A 16 23.96 11.91 -61.47
CA ARG A 16 22.98 12.05 -60.43
C ARG A 16 23.63 12.71 -59.21
N THR A 17 23.36 14.01 -59.05
CA THR A 17 23.58 14.75 -57.81
C THR A 17 22.72 14.14 -56.69
N GLY A 18 23.34 13.21 -55.98
CA GLY A 18 22.72 12.57 -54.81
C GLY A 18 22.76 13.53 -53.62
N ALA A 19 21.69 14.26 -53.39
CA ALA A 19 21.44 14.89 -52.11
C ALA A 19 21.31 13.77 -51.06
N ARG A 20 22.36 13.55 -50.26
CA ARG A 20 22.30 12.69 -49.07
C ARG A 20 21.29 13.29 -48.09
N ARG A 21 20.05 12.82 -48.10
CA ARG A 21 19.15 12.97 -46.98
C ARG A 21 19.86 12.34 -45.78
N ARG A 22 20.36 13.17 -44.86
CA ARG A 22 20.69 12.76 -43.50
C ARG A 22 19.39 12.21 -42.90
N GLN A 23 19.26 10.89 -42.85
CA GLN A 23 18.28 10.26 -42.00
C GLN A 23 18.61 10.72 -40.58
N ALA A 24 17.76 11.57 -40.01
CA ALA A 24 17.81 11.91 -38.61
C ALA A 24 17.68 10.58 -37.87
N ARG A 25 18.73 10.15 -37.19
CA ARG A 25 18.69 9.05 -36.23
C ARG A 25 17.65 9.46 -35.19
N VAL A 26 16.49 8.85 -35.26
CA VAL A 26 15.53 8.88 -34.13
C VAL A 26 16.28 8.23 -32.98
N LEU A 27 16.71 9.03 -32.02
CA LEU A 27 17.35 8.56 -30.81
C LEU A 27 16.34 7.67 -30.08
N ASP A 28 16.73 6.45 -29.75
CA ASP A 28 15.93 5.54 -28.92
C ASP A 28 15.59 6.29 -27.62
N PRO A 29 14.31 6.41 -27.22
CA PRO A 29 13.90 7.12 -26.02
C PRO A 29 14.58 6.64 -24.72
N ARG A 30 15.18 5.44 -24.77
CA ARG A 30 15.95 4.86 -23.67
C ARG A 30 17.33 5.52 -23.44
N PHE A 31 17.84 6.30 -24.38
CA PHE A 31 19.12 7.01 -24.31
C PHE A 31 18.90 8.53 -24.21
N LEU A 32 18.13 8.99 -23.22
CA LEU A 32 18.20 10.40 -22.84
C LEU A 32 19.57 10.66 -22.23
N ASP A 33 20.35 11.47 -22.94
CA ASP A 33 21.69 11.89 -22.55
C ASP A 33 21.65 12.63 -21.22
N SER A 34 22.52 12.27 -20.28
CA SER A 34 22.63 12.89 -18.96
C SER A 34 22.80 14.42 -19.06
N SER A 35 23.42 14.90 -20.14
CA SER A 35 23.59 16.34 -20.39
C SER A 35 22.25 17.04 -20.67
N LEU A 36 21.30 16.38 -21.32
CA LEU A 36 19.98 16.95 -21.56
C LEU A 36 19.18 17.06 -20.25
N LEU A 37 19.26 16.03 -19.42
CA LEU A 37 18.61 16.03 -18.09
C LEU A 37 19.13 17.18 -17.22
N GLU A 38 20.46 17.38 -17.20
CA GLU A 38 21.07 18.45 -16.41
C GLU A 38 20.69 19.84 -16.95
N THR A 39 20.76 20.05 -18.26
CA THR A 39 20.39 21.34 -18.88
C THR A 39 18.91 21.70 -18.62
N VAL A 40 18.01 20.72 -18.76
CA VAL A 40 16.58 20.95 -18.48
C VAL A 40 16.34 21.19 -17.01
N ARG A 41 17.01 20.43 -16.11
CA ARG A 41 16.95 20.63 -14.68
C ARG A 41 17.38 22.04 -14.28
N GLU A 42 18.53 22.50 -14.76
CA GLU A 42 19.02 23.86 -14.52
C GLU A 42 18.02 24.91 -14.99
N SER A 43 17.47 24.74 -16.22
CA SER A 43 16.47 25.65 -16.76
C SER A 43 15.18 25.69 -15.96
N VAL A 44 14.69 24.52 -15.50
CA VAL A 44 13.45 24.43 -14.70
C VAL A 44 13.66 24.97 -13.29
N MET A 45 14.84 24.79 -12.71
CA MET A 45 15.17 25.25 -11.34
C MET A 45 15.58 26.75 -11.30
N ALA A 46 15.97 27.34 -12.43
CA ALA A 46 16.30 28.77 -12.50
C ALA A 46 15.09 29.68 -12.27
N ASP A 47 13.89 29.22 -12.58
CA ASP A 47 12.65 29.96 -12.35
C ASP A 47 12.02 29.57 -11.00
N ALA A 48 11.65 30.57 -10.20
CA ALA A 48 10.90 30.36 -8.97
C ALA A 48 9.46 29.94 -9.30
N GLY A 49 9.06 28.71 -8.87
CA GLY A 49 7.69 28.23 -9.03
C GLY A 49 7.61 26.69 -9.10
N PRO A 50 6.41 26.11 -9.03
CA PRO A 50 6.25 24.66 -9.02
C PRO A 50 6.73 24.05 -10.35
N VAL A 51 7.39 22.88 -10.24
CA VAL A 51 7.82 22.12 -11.41
C VAL A 51 6.59 21.42 -12.00
N THR A 52 6.04 22.00 -13.06
CA THR A 52 4.87 21.44 -13.77
C THR A 52 5.30 20.73 -15.06
N PRO A 53 4.54 19.74 -15.55
CA PRO A 53 4.83 19.08 -16.83
C PRO A 53 4.95 20.06 -17.99
N SER A 54 4.19 21.15 -17.99
CA SER A 54 4.26 22.20 -19.02
C SER A 54 5.57 22.98 -18.96
N ARG A 55 6.11 23.28 -17.77
CA ARG A 55 7.44 23.92 -17.63
C ARG A 55 8.56 22.99 -18.10
N VAL A 56 8.48 21.72 -17.74
CA VAL A 56 9.44 20.70 -18.20
C VAL A 56 9.36 20.58 -19.72
N ALA A 57 8.16 20.56 -20.31
CA ALA A 57 8.00 20.52 -21.77
C ALA A 57 8.61 21.76 -22.45
N ALA A 58 8.37 22.95 -21.91
CA ALA A 58 8.96 24.19 -22.44
C ALA A 58 10.50 24.18 -22.35
N ALA A 59 11.06 23.72 -21.23
CA ALA A 59 12.50 23.60 -21.05
C ALA A 59 13.12 22.56 -22.01
N VAL A 60 12.46 21.41 -22.24
CA VAL A 60 12.90 20.42 -23.24
C VAL A 60 12.88 21.02 -24.65
N GLN A 61 11.85 21.76 -25.01
CA GLN A 61 11.78 22.44 -26.33
C GLN A 61 12.86 23.52 -26.49
N ALA A 62 13.14 24.26 -25.42
CA ALA A 62 14.17 25.30 -25.42
C ALA A 62 15.59 24.76 -25.68
N THR A 63 15.86 23.48 -25.43
CA THR A 63 17.16 22.86 -25.76
C THR A 63 17.41 22.72 -27.25
N GLY A 64 16.41 22.94 -28.11
CA GLY A 64 16.53 22.87 -29.59
C GLY A 64 16.77 21.45 -30.12
N ARG A 65 16.73 20.41 -29.31
CA ARG A 65 16.94 19.02 -29.78
C ARG A 65 15.67 18.48 -30.44
N LEU A 66 15.83 17.97 -31.66
CA LEU A 66 14.76 17.38 -32.46
C LEU A 66 14.49 15.94 -31.98
N LEU A 67 13.60 15.79 -30.98
CA LEU A 67 13.25 14.48 -30.38
C LEU A 67 12.06 13.82 -31.10
N GLY A 68 11.35 14.50 -31.98
CA GLY A 68 10.07 14.08 -32.50
C GLY A 68 8.99 14.12 -31.40
N THR A 69 7.69 13.98 -31.76
CA THR A 69 6.57 14.07 -30.79
C THR A 69 6.64 12.99 -29.71
N GLY A 70 6.91 11.74 -30.08
CA GLY A 70 7.04 10.63 -29.11
C GLY A 70 8.27 10.76 -28.20
N GLY A 71 9.40 11.20 -28.75
CA GLY A 71 10.63 11.41 -27.97
C GLY A 71 10.53 12.59 -27.00
N SER A 72 9.86 13.67 -27.40
CA SER A 72 9.62 14.83 -26.53
C SER A 72 8.71 14.47 -25.35
N LEU A 73 7.64 13.69 -25.57
CA LEU A 73 6.75 13.23 -24.51
C LEU A 73 7.48 12.33 -23.52
N ALA A 74 8.24 11.35 -24.02
CA ALA A 74 9.04 10.47 -23.18
C ALA A 74 10.11 11.23 -22.37
N ALA A 75 10.73 12.28 -22.97
CA ALA A 75 11.68 13.15 -22.28
C ALA A 75 11.00 13.93 -21.14
N VAL A 76 9.84 14.53 -21.40
CA VAL A 76 9.07 15.27 -20.38
C VAL A 76 8.67 14.36 -19.23
N GLU A 77 8.14 13.16 -19.51
CA GLU A 77 7.77 12.18 -18.48
C GLU A 77 8.98 11.78 -17.62
N ARG A 78 10.11 11.46 -18.25
CA ARG A 78 11.32 11.04 -17.53
C ARG A 78 11.90 12.17 -16.68
N ILE A 79 11.98 13.38 -17.22
CA ILE A 79 12.49 14.55 -16.49
C ILE A 79 11.53 14.92 -15.35
N SER A 80 10.21 14.85 -15.56
CA SER A 80 9.24 15.06 -14.50
C SER A 80 9.38 14.01 -13.40
N ALA A 81 9.63 12.74 -13.76
CA ALA A 81 9.89 11.67 -12.80
C ALA A 81 11.18 11.92 -11.99
N GLU A 82 12.24 12.43 -12.63
CA GLU A 82 13.51 12.78 -11.96
C GLU A 82 13.35 14.00 -11.03
N LEU A 83 12.55 14.98 -11.41
CA LEU A 83 12.40 16.22 -10.63
C LEU A 83 11.39 16.10 -9.51
N ASN A 84 10.24 15.47 -9.75
CA ASN A 84 9.10 15.42 -8.80
C ASN A 84 8.64 14.01 -8.44
N GLY A 85 9.03 13.00 -9.23
CA GLY A 85 8.57 11.62 -9.05
C GLY A 85 9.61 10.72 -8.37
N LEU A 86 9.50 9.43 -8.62
CA LEU A 86 10.38 8.39 -8.08
C LEU A 86 11.65 8.18 -8.92
N GLY A 87 12.01 9.11 -9.81
CA GLY A 87 13.18 8.99 -10.67
C GLY A 87 13.16 7.72 -11.53
N PRO A 88 14.27 6.95 -11.60
CA PRO A 88 14.32 5.70 -12.34
C PRO A 88 13.29 4.66 -11.92
N LEU A 89 12.81 4.72 -10.67
CA LEU A 89 11.81 3.78 -10.13
C LEU A 89 10.39 4.06 -10.65
N GLN A 90 10.15 5.22 -11.26
CA GLN A 90 8.82 5.64 -11.74
C GLN A 90 8.24 4.65 -12.77
N GLU A 91 9.07 4.05 -13.60
CA GLU A 91 8.62 3.06 -14.59
C GLU A 91 8.03 1.82 -13.93
N LEU A 92 8.57 1.40 -12.79
CA LEU A 92 8.08 0.23 -12.04
C LEU A 92 6.68 0.47 -11.46
N THR A 93 6.30 1.72 -11.19
CA THR A 93 4.99 2.05 -10.64
C THR A 93 3.85 1.97 -11.66
N ARG A 94 4.16 1.89 -12.96
CA ARG A 94 3.17 1.69 -14.03
C ARG A 94 2.56 0.29 -14.00
N ASP A 95 3.30 -0.68 -13.48
CA ASP A 95 2.77 -2.02 -13.27
C ASP A 95 1.85 -2.03 -12.04
N VAL A 96 0.56 -2.26 -12.27
CA VAL A 96 -0.47 -2.24 -11.23
C VAL A 96 -0.29 -3.32 -10.16
N HIS A 97 0.49 -4.35 -10.44
CA HIS A 97 0.76 -5.44 -9.51
C HIS A 97 1.92 -5.16 -8.57
N VAL A 98 2.80 -4.20 -8.88
CA VAL A 98 3.91 -3.83 -8.00
C VAL A 98 3.39 -3.12 -6.77
N THR A 99 3.65 -3.70 -5.60
CA THR A 99 3.25 -3.19 -4.28
C THR A 99 4.40 -2.56 -3.52
N ASP A 100 5.62 -3.09 -3.71
CA ASP A 100 6.81 -2.62 -3.01
C ASP A 100 8.01 -2.61 -3.97
N ILE A 101 8.90 -1.62 -3.80
CA ILE A 101 10.17 -1.47 -4.52
C ILE A 101 11.28 -1.31 -3.48
N PHE A 102 12.37 -2.05 -3.64
CA PHE A 102 13.53 -2.00 -2.75
C PHE A 102 14.78 -1.70 -3.54
N VAL A 103 15.52 -0.65 -3.14
CA VAL A 103 16.86 -0.34 -3.65
C VAL A 103 17.86 -0.73 -2.57
N ASN A 104 18.58 -1.81 -2.78
CA ASN A 104 19.57 -2.34 -1.86
C ASN A 104 20.99 -1.88 -2.23
N ALA A 105 21.21 -1.53 -3.49
CA ALA A 105 22.42 -0.94 -4.06
C ALA A 105 22.07 -0.30 -5.42
N PRO A 106 22.94 0.50 -6.03
CA PRO A 106 22.69 1.15 -7.31
C PRO A 106 22.30 0.17 -8.44
N ASP A 107 22.84 -1.02 -8.42
CA ASP A 107 22.59 -2.12 -9.37
C ASP A 107 21.67 -3.22 -8.82
N SER A 108 21.17 -3.06 -7.60
CA SER A 108 20.34 -4.06 -6.93
C SER A 108 18.99 -3.48 -6.54
N VAL A 109 18.06 -3.49 -7.50
CA VAL A 109 16.67 -3.06 -7.32
C VAL A 109 15.75 -4.28 -7.38
N TRP A 110 14.84 -4.40 -6.41
CA TRP A 110 13.89 -5.49 -6.28
C TRP A 110 12.47 -4.97 -6.18
N ILE A 111 11.51 -5.78 -6.61
CA ILE A 111 10.07 -5.48 -6.52
C ILE A 111 9.30 -6.66 -5.94
N ASP A 112 8.17 -6.36 -5.29
CA ASP A 112 7.14 -7.36 -4.94
C ASP A 112 5.86 -7.05 -5.74
N ARG A 113 5.34 -8.09 -6.43
CA ARG A 113 4.03 -8.06 -7.10
C ARG A 113 2.95 -8.78 -6.31
N GLY A 114 3.18 -8.98 -5.01
CA GLY A 114 2.27 -9.72 -4.17
C GLY A 114 2.48 -11.24 -4.19
N GLN A 115 3.50 -11.74 -4.88
CA GLN A 115 3.85 -13.16 -4.96
C GLN A 115 5.26 -13.48 -4.46
N GLY A 116 6.00 -12.47 -4.02
CA GLY A 116 7.38 -12.57 -3.55
C GLY A 116 8.29 -11.59 -4.26
N LEU A 117 9.53 -11.53 -3.80
CA LEU A 117 10.54 -10.60 -4.30
C LEU A 117 11.17 -11.11 -5.59
N GLU A 118 11.30 -10.23 -6.59
CA GLU A 118 12.03 -10.48 -7.83
C GLU A 118 12.90 -9.28 -8.23
N PRO A 119 14.03 -9.50 -8.94
CA PRO A 119 14.89 -8.41 -9.37
C PRO A 119 14.21 -7.57 -10.45
N ALA A 120 14.33 -6.24 -10.34
CA ALA A 120 13.86 -5.30 -11.34
C ALA A 120 14.94 -4.97 -12.37
N ARG A 121 14.52 -4.62 -13.60
CA ARG A 121 15.44 -4.19 -14.69
C ARG A 121 15.66 -2.68 -14.64
N VAL A 122 15.97 -2.16 -13.47
CA VAL A 122 16.28 -0.75 -13.24
C VAL A 122 17.59 -0.67 -12.48
N SER A 123 18.43 0.30 -12.82
CA SER A 123 19.69 0.57 -12.12
C SER A 123 19.93 2.07 -12.03
N PHE A 124 20.74 2.45 -11.06
CA PHE A 124 21.23 3.81 -10.86
C PHE A 124 22.66 3.93 -11.36
N SER A 125 23.08 5.13 -11.72
CA SER A 125 24.45 5.40 -12.17
C SER A 125 25.50 5.26 -11.06
N GLY A 126 25.07 5.26 -9.81
CA GLY A 126 25.91 5.08 -8.63
C GLY A 126 25.22 5.53 -7.35
N GLU A 127 25.91 5.36 -6.22
CA GLU A 127 25.44 5.68 -4.88
C GLU A 127 24.94 7.14 -4.73
N ALA A 128 25.64 8.07 -5.35
CA ALA A 128 25.26 9.49 -5.32
C ALA A 128 23.84 9.74 -5.89
N GLN A 129 23.44 9.00 -6.92
CA GLN A 129 22.10 9.12 -7.50
C GLN A 129 21.03 8.52 -6.56
N VAL A 130 21.31 7.38 -5.90
CA VAL A 130 20.38 6.79 -4.91
C VAL A 130 20.20 7.75 -3.75
N ARG A 131 21.30 8.29 -3.18
CA ARG A 131 21.27 9.25 -2.08
C ARG A 131 20.52 10.52 -2.45
N ALA A 132 20.74 11.05 -3.64
CA ALA A 132 20.05 12.25 -4.14
C ALA A 132 18.52 11.99 -4.26
N LEU A 133 18.13 10.84 -4.80
CA LEU A 133 16.72 10.44 -4.86
C LEU A 133 16.12 10.31 -3.47
N ALA A 134 16.77 9.60 -2.55
CA ALA A 134 16.31 9.41 -1.18
C ALA A 134 16.12 10.76 -0.45
N SER A 135 17.13 11.65 -0.52
CA SER A 135 17.06 12.97 0.10
C SER A 135 15.94 13.84 -0.47
N ARG A 136 15.73 13.79 -1.80
CA ARG A 136 14.64 14.52 -2.46
C ARG A 136 13.26 14.01 -2.04
N LEU A 137 13.07 12.68 -2.03
CA LEU A 137 11.80 12.08 -1.62
C LEU A 137 11.48 12.39 -0.15
N VAL A 138 12.48 12.29 0.72
CA VAL A 138 12.31 12.62 2.14
C VAL A 138 11.99 14.09 2.33
N ALA A 139 12.64 14.98 1.59
CA ALA A 139 12.35 16.42 1.63
C ALA A 139 10.95 16.74 1.10
N ALA A 140 10.50 16.07 0.03
CA ALA A 140 9.12 16.20 -0.47
C ALA A 140 8.07 15.76 0.55
N GLY A 141 8.39 14.77 1.41
CA GLY A 141 7.57 14.38 2.57
C GLY A 141 7.74 15.27 3.80
N GLY A 142 8.39 16.44 3.67
CA GLY A 142 8.54 17.44 4.74
C GLY A 142 9.54 17.05 5.84
N ARG A 143 10.45 16.10 5.60
CA ARG A 143 11.46 15.63 6.56
C ARG A 143 12.89 15.83 6.03
N ARG A 144 13.88 15.64 6.89
CA ARG A 144 15.29 15.71 6.52
C ARG A 144 15.92 14.34 6.63
N LEU A 145 16.81 14.04 5.68
CA LEU A 145 17.63 12.83 5.65
C LEU A 145 19.10 13.26 5.64
N ASP A 146 19.74 13.13 6.77
CA ASP A 146 21.14 13.51 6.98
C ASP A 146 21.78 12.64 8.07
N ASP A 147 23.03 12.94 8.44
CA ASP A 147 23.76 12.16 9.44
C ASP A 147 23.12 12.24 10.85
N GLY A 148 22.37 13.29 11.13
CA GLY A 148 21.59 13.44 12.38
C GLY A 148 20.26 12.71 12.36
N SER A 149 19.76 12.38 11.16
CA SER A 149 18.52 11.62 10.93
C SER A 149 18.74 10.64 9.79
N PRO A 150 19.54 9.59 10.01
CA PRO A 150 19.96 8.68 8.95
C PRO A 150 18.89 7.67 8.54
N CYS A 151 17.82 7.50 9.34
CA CYS A 151 16.69 6.62 9.07
C CYS A 151 15.40 7.44 9.09
N VAL A 152 14.73 7.56 7.94
CA VAL A 152 13.55 8.41 7.81
C VAL A 152 12.45 7.71 7.04
N ASP A 153 11.24 7.80 7.56
CA ASP A 153 10.01 7.33 6.93
C ASP A 153 9.15 8.54 6.55
N VAL A 154 8.72 8.61 5.30
CA VAL A 154 7.87 9.70 4.79
C VAL A 154 6.76 9.17 3.90
N ARG A 155 5.74 10.00 3.74
CA ARG A 155 4.68 9.82 2.76
C ARG A 155 4.74 10.90 1.72
N LEU A 156 4.44 10.51 0.51
CA LEU A 156 4.39 11.39 -0.64
C LEU A 156 2.99 11.39 -1.22
N ASP A 157 2.65 12.49 -1.86
CA ASP A 157 1.46 12.55 -2.71
C ASP A 157 1.49 11.43 -3.74
N GLY A 158 0.32 10.92 -4.12
CA GLY A 158 0.22 9.76 -5.02
C GLY A 158 0.33 8.40 -4.31
N GLY A 159 0.28 8.38 -2.97
CA GLY A 159 0.14 7.14 -2.19
C GLY A 159 1.43 6.36 -2.00
N TYR A 160 2.59 7.00 -2.09
CA TYR A 160 3.88 6.36 -1.83
C TYR A 160 4.30 6.54 -0.37
N ARG A 161 4.67 5.44 0.29
CA ARG A 161 5.40 5.48 1.56
C ARG A 161 6.84 5.12 1.30
N VAL A 162 7.75 6.00 1.69
CA VAL A 162 9.18 5.89 1.43
C VAL A 162 9.93 5.77 2.75
N HIS A 163 10.74 4.75 2.89
CA HIS A 163 11.68 4.58 3.97
C HIS A 163 13.10 4.63 3.42
N ALA A 164 13.94 5.49 3.97
CA ALA A 164 15.33 5.66 3.56
C ALA A 164 16.28 5.42 4.73
N VAL A 165 17.42 4.78 4.46
CA VAL A 165 18.48 4.54 5.45
C VAL A 165 19.83 4.91 4.83
N LEU A 166 20.58 5.78 5.51
CA LEU A 166 21.91 6.21 5.09
C LEU A 166 23.04 5.40 5.76
N PRO A 167 24.22 5.36 5.14
CA PRO A 167 25.45 4.99 5.84
C PRO A 167 25.72 5.93 7.04
N PRO A 168 26.33 5.46 8.13
CA PRO A 168 26.89 4.13 8.35
C PRO A 168 25.88 3.10 8.90
N ILE A 169 24.59 3.47 9.09
CA ILE A 169 23.56 2.53 9.53
C ILE A 169 23.40 1.41 8.49
N SER A 170 23.34 1.78 7.22
CA SER A 170 23.49 0.83 6.13
C SER A 170 24.96 0.69 5.75
N THR A 171 25.43 -0.56 5.64
CA THR A 171 26.82 -0.87 5.26
C THR A 171 27.03 -0.95 3.74
N ALA A 172 25.96 -1.04 2.97
CA ALA A 172 25.99 -1.22 1.51
C ALA A 172 25.74 0.07 0.70
N GLY A 173 25.62 1.23 1.35
CA GLY A 173 25.20 2.48 0.74
C GLY A 173 23.82 2.91 1.18
N THR A 174 23.21 3.86 0.48
CA THR A 174 21.85 4.32 0.77
C THR A 174 20.84 3.25 0.40
N LEU A 175 19.99 2.86 1.36
CA LEU A 175 18.86 1.97 1.12
C LEU A 175 17.58 2.77 0.95
N LEU A 176 16.71 2.28 0.05
CA LEU A 176 15.40 2.90 -0.17
C LEU A 176 14.35 1.81 -0.29
N SER A 177 13.27 1.93 0.49
CA SER A 177 12.09 1.08 0.37
C SER A 177 10.90 1.97 0.03
N VAL A 178 10.21 1.66 -1.07
CA VAL A 178 9.03 2.39 -1.52
C VAL A 178 7.85 1.44 -1.54
N ARG A 179 6.88 1.66 -0.66
CA ARG A 179 5.59 1.00 -0.72
C ARG A 179 4.62 1.83 -1.54
N ILE A 180 3.97 1.19 -2.51
CA ILE A 180 2.98 1.80 -3.39
C ILE A 180 1.61 1.48 -2.85
N ARG A 181 0.92 2.50 -2.33
CA ARG A 181 -0.48 2.37 -2.00
C ARG A 181 -1.30 2.40 -3.29
N ARG A 182 -2.03 1.33 -3.54
CA ARG A 182 -3.03 1.31 -4.62
C ARG A 182 -4.37 1.72 -4.03
N GLU A 183 -5.02 2.68 -4.65
CA GLU A 183 -6.40 3.06 -4.33
C GLU A 183 -7.43 2.04 -4.88
N GLN A 184 -6.99 0.79 -5.06
CA GLN A 184 -7.89 -0.24 -5.56
C GLN A 184 -8.85 -0.65 -4.44
N VAL A 185 -10.11 -0.30 -4.61
CA VAL A 185 -11.19 -0.76 -3.77
C VAL A 185 -11.74 -2.04 -4.38
N PHE A 186 -11.83 -3.08 -3.58
CA PHE A 186 -12.42 -4.35 -3.99
C PHE A 186 -13.85 -4.44 -3.48
N SER A 187 -14.75 -4.89 -4.35
CA SER A 187 -16.08 -5.33 -3.95
C SER A 187 -16.03 -6.72 -3.32
N MET A 188 -17.11 -7.12 -2.63
CA MET A 188 -17.26 -8.49 -2.10
C MET A 188 -17.18 -9.54 -3.21
N ASP A 189 -17.73 -9.23 -4.40
CA ASP A 189 -17.70 -10.14 -5.54
C ASP A 189 -16.27 -10.34 -6.09
N GLU A 190 -15.49 -9.26 -6.17
CA GLU A 190 -14.08 -9.34 -6.61
C GLU A 190 -13.22 -10.09 -5.60
N LEU A 191 -13.40 -9.87 -4.29
CA LEU A 191 -12.70 -10.64 -3.26
C LEU A 191 -13.06 -12.12 -3.30
N ARG A 192 -14.34 -12.45 -3.52
CA ARG A 192 -14.80 -13.82 -3.70
C ARG A 192 -14.21 -14.47 -4.95
N ALA A 193 -14.24 -13.77 -6.09
CA ALA A 193 -13.65 -14.22 -7.34
C ALA A 193 -12.13 -14.43 -7.22
N GLY A 194 -11.46 -13.58 -6.41
CA GLY A 194 -10.05 -13.71 -6.04
C GLY A 194 -9.74 -14.85 -5.06
N GLY A 195 -10.75 -15.60 -4.61
CA GLY A 195 -10.57 -16.75 -3.72
C GLY A 195 -10.42 -16.40 -2.24
N MET A 196 -10.72 -15.15 -1.83
CA MET A 196 -10.56 -14.73 -0.44
C MET A 196 -11.55 -15.44 0.49
N PHE A 197 -12.75 -15.78 0.02
CA PHE A 197 -13.76 -16.54 0.77
C PHE A 197 -14.82 -17.17 -0.15
N GLY A 198 -15.50 -18.19 0.37
CA GLY A 198 -16.68 -18.82 -0.26
C GLY A 198 -18.00 -18.16 0.16
N GLY A 199 -19.12 -18.69 -0.35
CA GLY A 199 -20.45 -18.11 -0.12
C GLY A 199 -20.83 -18.02 1.36
N VAL A 200 -20.67 -19.09 2.14
CA VAL A 200 -21.02 -19.09 3.58
C VAL A 200 -20.23 -18.07 4.37
N VAL A 201 -18.93 -17.91 4.08
CA VAL A 201 -18.10 -16.88 4.75
C VAL A 201 -18.56 -15.49 4.33
N ARG A 202 -18.94 -15.28 3.07
CA ARG A 202 -19.55 -14.03 2.61
C ARG A 202 -20.78 -13.67 3.43
N ASP A 203 -21.73 -14.60 3.53
CA ASP A 203 -22.99 -14.38 4.25
C ASP A 203 -22.74 -14.01 5.73
N VAL A 204 -21.74 -14.66 6.34
CA VAL A 204 -21.30 -14.34 7.71
C VAL A 204 -20.70 -12.93 7.79
N LEU A 205 -19.83 -12.55 6.87
CA LEU A 205 -19.18 -11.23 6.86
C LEU A 205 -20.19 -10.10 6.62
N GLU A 206 -21.13 -10.28 5.68
CA GLU A 206 -22.23 -9.35 5.43
C GLU A 206 -23.12 -9.24 6.68
N GLY A 207 -23.48 -10.37 7.30
CA GLY A 207 -24.25 -10.38 8.54
C GLY A 207 -23.54 -9.71 9.72
N VAL A 208 -22.22 -9.85 9.87
CA VAL A 208 -21.43 -9.14 10.90
C VAL A 208 -21.58 -7.62 10.76
N VAL A 209 -21.53 -7.10 9.54
CA VAL A 209 -21.70 -5.66 9.26
C VAL A 209 -23.15 -5.23 9.51
N GLU A 210 -24.12 -5.99 9.00
CA GLU A 210 -25.55 -5.71 9.07
C GLU A 210 -26.07 -5.70 10.52
N GLN A 211 -25.66 -6.71 11.31
CA GLN A 211 -26.03 -6.83 12.73
C GLN A 211 -25.17 -5.95 13.64
N ARG A 212 -24.31 -5.10 13.07
CA ARG A 212 -23.43 -4.18 13.82
C ARG A 212 -22.59 -4.88 14.88
N LEU A 213 -22.10 -6.08 14.60
CA LEU A 213 -21.17 -6.77 15.51
C LEU A 213 -19.81 -6.07 15.47
N SER A 214 -19.21 -5.86 16.62
CA SER A 214 -17.84 -5.32 16.72
C SER A 214 -16.83 -6.39 16.39
N PHE A 215 -15.88 -6.09 15.51
CA PHE A 215 -14.97 -7.11 14.99
C PHE A 215 -13.52 -6.66 14.87
N LEU A 216 -12.62 -7.63 14.93
CA LEU A 216 -11.19 -7.44 14.57
C LEU A 216 -10.82 -8.36 13.40
N ILE A 217 -10.11 -7.80 12.43
CA ILE A 217 -9.50 -8.60 11.38
C ILE A 217 -8.04 -8.85 11.75
N SER A 218 -7.66 -10.11 11.91
CA SER A 218 -6.31 -10.52 12.30
C SER A 218 -5.57 -11.21 11.16
N GLY A 219 -4.23 -11.22 11.23
CA GLY A 219 -3.37 -11.90 10.26
C GLY A 219 -2.00 -11.25 10.13
N ALA A 220 -1.10 -11.87 9.38
CA ALA A 220 0.24 -11.37 9.10
C ALA A 220 0.25 -10.11 8.23
N THR A 221 1.41 -9.47 8.09
CA THR A 221 1.60 -8.38 7.12
C THR A 221 1.35 -8.88 5.70
N GLY A 222 0.65 -8.08 4.89
CA GLY A 222 0.35 -8.43 3.49
C GLY A 222 -0.70 -9.54 3.31
N SER A 223 -1.38 -9.99 4.38
CA SER A 223 -2.45 -11.01 4.28
C SER A 223 -3.77 -10.49 3.69
N GLY A 224 -3.95 -9.15 3.59
CA GLY A 224 -5.16 -8.53 3.04
C GLY A 224 -6.14 -8.00 4.09
N LYS A 225 -5.71 -7.82 5.36
CA LYS A 225 -6.55 -7.27 6.45
C LYS A 225 -7.19 -5.94 6.08
N THR A 226 -6.38 -4.96 5.67
CA THR A 226 -6.84 -3.61 5.32
C THR A 226 -7.79 -3.64 4.12
N THR A 227 -7.51 -4.49 3.13
CA THR A 227 -8.38 -4.69 1.96
C THR A 227 -9.75 -5.22 2.38
N LEU A 228 -9.78 -6.30 3.18
CA LEU A 228 -11.04 -6.86 3.68
C LEU A 228 -11.80 -5.86 4.54
N LEU A 229 -11.10 -5.14 5.44
CA LEU A 229 -11.72 -4.11 6.28
C LEU A 229 -12.35 -3.00 5.42
N SER A 230 -11.62 -2.45 4.45
CA SER A 230 -12.17 -1.44 3.51
C SER A 230 -13.42 -1.95 2.79
N THR A 231 -13.40 -3.19 2.30
CA THR A 231 -14.54 -3.79 1.60
C THR A 231 -15.75 -3.92 2.53
N LEU A 232 -15.55 -4.41 3.77
CA LEU A 232 -16.63 -4.54 4.74
C LEU A 232 -17.23 -3.19 5.15
N LEU A 233 -16.40 -2.16 5.30
CA LEU A 233 -16.87 -0.81 5.60
C LEU A 233 -17.71 -0.22 4.47
N GLY A 234 -17.46 -0.61 3.22
CA GLY A 234 -18.29 -0.25 2.08
C GLY A 234 -19.71 -0.84 2.12
N LEU A 235 -19.96 -1.89 2.93
CA LEU A 235 -21.29 -2.48 3.13
C LEU A 235 -22.12 -1.77 4.21
N CYS A 236 -21.54 -0.86 4.97
CA CYS A 236 -22.25 -0.11 6.00
C CYS A 236 -23.38 0.74 5.37
N SER A 237 -24.44 0.98 6.15
CA SER A 237 -25.53 1.82 5.67
C SER A 237 -25.05 3.21 5.27
N PRO A 238 -25.45 3.74 4.09
CA PRO A 238 -25.07 5.08 3.66
C PRO A 238 -25.44 6.20 4.63
N ALA A 239 -26.38 5.95 5.55
CA ALA A 239 -26.77 6.87 6.59
C ALA A 239 -25.82 6.88 7.80
N GLU A 240 -24.95 5.87 7.93
CA GLU A 240 -23.99 5.79 9.04
C GLU A 240 -22.78 6.70 8.80
N ARG A 241 -22.28 7.30 9.86
CA ARG A 241 -21.05 8.08 9.88
C ARG A 241 -19.88 7.20 10.30
N LEU A 242 -18.95 6.94 9.39
CA LEU A 242 -17.73 6.17 9.65
C LEU A 242 -16.60 7.12 10.02
N VAL A 243 -15.95 6.90 11.17
CA VAL A 243 -14.72 7.62 11.53
C VAL A 243 -13.58 6.63 11.56
N LEU A 244 -12.63 6.82 10.63
CA LEU A 244 -11.45 6.00 10.44
C LEU A 244 -10.25 6.66 11.11
N ILE A 245 -9.50 5.89 11.87
CA ILE A 245 -8.34 6.36 12.63
C ILE A 245 -7.14 5.49 12.26
N GLU A 246 -6.10 6.09 11.73
CA GLU A 246 -4.94 5.37 11.19
C GLU A 246 -3.63 6.09 11.49
N ASP A 247 -2.55 5.33 11.66
CA ASP A 247 -1.19 5.89 11.64
C ASP A 247 -0.85 6.44 10.26
N ALA A 248 -1.35 5.74 9.26
CA ALA A 248 -1.21 6.01 7.85
C ALA A 248 -2.55 5.74 7.19
N SER A 249 -3.13 6.72 6.54
CA SER A 249 -4.35 6.53 5.78
C SER A 249 -4.15 5.44 4.71
N GLU A 250 -4.61 4.23 4.98
CA GLU A 250 -4.60 3.08 4.07
C GLU A 250 -6.02 2.63 3.69
N LEU A 251 -6.98 2.86 4.57
CA LEU A 251 -8.38 2.55 4.34
C LEU A 251 -8.98 3.51 3.31
N ASN A 252 -9.70 2.95 2.34
CA ASN A 252 -10.43 3.71 1.33
C ASN A 252 -11.75 3.01 0.99
N PRO A 253 -12.70 2.88 1.94
CA PRO A 253 -13.98 2.26 1.67
C PRO A 253 -14.84 3.12 0.74
N VAL A 254 -15.64 2.49 -0.11
CA VAL A 254 -16.65 3.19 -0.93
C VAL A 254 -17.87 3.47 -0.07
N HIS A 255 -17.91 4.63 0.56
CA HIS A 255 -19.01 5.02 1.44
C HIS A 255 -19.21 6.55 1.42
N PRO A 256 -20.45 7.08 1.38
CA PRO A 256 -20.69 8.52 1.21
C PRO A 256 -20.31 9.36 2.43
N HIS A 257 -20.22 8.78 3.63
CA HIS A 257 -20.02 9.52 4.87
C HIS A 257 -18.83 9.00 5.68
N ILE A 258 -17.64 9.34 5.24
CA ILE A 258 -16.36 8.98 5.88
C ILE A 258 -15.68 10.21 6.43
N VAL A 259 -15.09 10.06 7.61
CA VAL A 259 -14.11 10.97 8.19
C VAL A 259 -12.84 10.20 8.49
N SER A 260 -11.74 10.57 7.89
CA SER A 260 -10.42 9.96 8.12
C SER A 260 -9.58 10.88 9.01
N LEU A 261 -9.02 10.32 10.06
CA LEU A 261 -8.08 10.94 10.97
C LEU A 261 -6.75 10.19 10.89
N GLU A 262 -5.67 10.92 10.75
CA GLU A 262 -4.32 10.38 10.63
C GLU A 262 -3.43 10.89 11.75
N SER A 263 -2.61 10.00 12.34
CA SER A 263 -1.64 10.37 13.37
C SER A 263 -0.59 11.32 12.82
N ARG A 264 -0.07 12.17 13.67
CA ARG A 264 1.00 13.09 13.33
C ARG A 264 2.18 12.86 14.25
N HIS A 265 3.32 12.52 13.66
CA HIS A 265 4.56 12.46 14.42
C HIS A 265 5.00 13.83 14.87
N GLY A 266 5.62 13.91 16.03
CA GLY A 266 6.21 15.14 16.54
C GLY A 266 7.25 15.74 15.59
N ASN A 267 7.43 17.07 15.65
CA ASN A 267 8.51 17.76 14.95
C ASN A 267 9.87 17.42 15.60
N LEU A 268 10.97 17.97 15.05
CA LEU A 268 12.33 17.75 15.57
C LEU A 268 12.51 18.24 17.02
N GLU A 269 11.64 19.13 17.50
CA GLU A 269 11.61 19.67 18.86
C GLU A 269 10.68 18.86 19.79
N GLY A 270 10.08 17.75 19.30
CA GLY A 270 9.17 16.88 20.04
C GLY A 270 7.75 17.46 20.23
N GLY A 271 7.44 18.60 19.59
CA GLY A 271 6.11 19.22 19.65
C GLY A 271 5.16 18.73 18.56
N GLY A 272 3.84 18.83 18.84
CA GLY A 272 2.79 18.61 17.84
C GLY A 272 2.51 17.15 17.49
N GLU A 273 2.98 16.20 18.28
CA GLU A 273 2.58 14.78 18.14
C GLU A 273 1.09 14.61 18.46
N VAL A 274 0.41 13.82 17.64
CA VAL A 274 -0.98 13.37 17.86
C VAL A 274 -1.00 11.86 17.59
N ASP A 275 -1.09 11.08 18.66
CA ASP A 275 -1.10 9.63 18.61
C ASP A 275 -2.50 9.06 18.30
N LEU A 276 -2.58 7.76 18.02
CA LEU A 276 -3.85 7.07 17.74
C LEU A 276 -4.81 7.14 18.93
N GLY A 277 -4.34 7.05 20.15
CA GLY A 277 -5.19 7.13 21.34
C GLY A 277 -5.86 8.51 21.47
N GLU A 278 -5.12 9.59 21.19
CA GLU A 278 -5.71 10.93 21.14
C GLU A 278 -6.74 11.05 20.03
N LEU A 279 -6.46 10.51 18.84
CA LEU A 279 -7.41 10.53 17.73
C LEU A 279 -8.69 9.76 18.06
N VAL A 280 -8.62 8.62 18.77
CA VAL A 280 -9.82 7.91 19.25
C VAL A 280 -10.63 8.78 20.20
N ARG A 281 -9.99 9.44 21.16
CA ARG A 281 -10.67 10.37 22.09
C ARG A 281 -11.34 11.55 21.39
N GLN A 282 -10.71 12.09 20.32
CA GLN A 282 -11.31 13.14 19.51
C GLN A 282 -12.47 12.64 18.64
N ALA A 283 -12.31 11.46 18.04
CA ALA A 283 -13.35 10.83 17.22
C ALA A 283 -14.65 10.60 17.98
N LEU A 284 -14.59 10.23 19.27
CA LEU A 284 -15.79 10.05 20.12
C LEU A 284 -16.64 11.33 20.25
N ARG A 285 -16.03 12.52 20.07
CA ARG A 285 -16.74 13.80 20.06
C ARG A 285 -17.31 14.18 18.71
N MET A 286 -17.02 13.36 17.66
CA MET A 286 -17.44 13.61 16.29
C MET A 286 -18.72 12.88 15.91
N ARG A 287 -19.40 12.26 16.87
CA ARG A 287 -20.62 11.46 16.69
C ARG A 287 -20.42 10.34 15.64
N PRO A 288 -19.50 9.43 15.82
CA PRO A 288 -19.35 8.29 14.93
C PRO A 288 -20.50 7.30 15.14
N ASP A 289 -21.09 6.77 14.07
CA ASP A 289 -21.94 5.60 14.12
C ASP A 289 -21.09 4.32 14.16
N ARG A 290 -19.92 4.36 13.49
CA ARG A 290 -18.88 3.34 13.60
C ARG A 290 -17.51 3.99 13.75
N LEU A 291 -16.75 3.51 14.70
CA LEU A 291 -15.36 3.90 14.93
C LEU A 291 -14.45 2.76 14.51
N VAL A 292 -13.48 3.07 13.66
CA VAL A 292 -12.58 2.08 13.07
C VAL A 292 -11.12 2.50 13.28
N VAL A 293 -10.34 1.60 13.87
CA VAL A 293 -8.89 1.78 13.97
C VAL A 293 -8.22 0.90 12.91
N GLY A 294 -7.57 1.54 11.94
CA GLY A 294 -6.95 0.85 10.80
C GLY A 294 -6.04 -0.29 11.24
N GLU A 295 -5.23 -0.06 12.28
CA GLU A 295 -4.41 -1.10 12.89
C GLU A 295 -4.12 -0.81 14.36
N CYS A 296 -4.37 -1.78 15.24
CA CYS A 296 -3.98 -1.75 16.64
C CYS A 296 -2.54 -2.30 16.82
N ARG A 297 -1.62 -1.41 17.21
CA ARG A 297 -0.20 -1.75 17.41
C ARG A 297 0.30 -1.48 18.83
N GLY A 298 -0.36 -0.59 19.58
CA GLY A 298 0.10 -0.05 20.85
C GLY A 298 -1.00 0.24 21.88
N ALA A 299 -0.80 1.31 22.61
CA ALA A 299 -1.63 1.71 23.73
C ALA A 299 -3.06 2.14 23.35
N GLU A 300 -3.31 2.49 22.09
CA GLU A 300 -4.64 2.87 21.55
C GLU A 300 -5.69 1.78 21.71
N VAL A 301 -5.27 0.53 21.97
CA VAL A 301 -6.19 -0.58 22.25
C VAL A 301 -7.11 -0.28 23.44
N ARG A 302 -6.64 0.47 24.45
CA ARG A 302 -7.46 0.87 25.60
C ARG A 302 -8.61 1.76 25.18
N GLU A 303 -8.33 2.78 24.40
CA GLU A 303 -9.32 3.74 23.89
C GLU A 303 -10.30 3.06 22.95
N LEU A 304 -9.83 2.17 22.08
CA LEU A 304 -10.66 1.40 21.17
C LEU A 304 -11.67 0.50 21.93
N LEU A 305 -11.20 -0.31 22.89
CA LEU A 305 -12.07 -1.17 23.68
C LEU A 305 -13.07 -0.35 24.51
N THR A 306 -12.64 0.78 25.05
CA THR A 306 -13.50 1.71 25.79
C THR A 306 -14.59 2.28 24.88
N ALA A 307 -14.24 2.72 23.67
CA ALA A 307 -15.18 3.27 22.69
C ALA A 307 -16.25 2.23 22.31
N MET A 308 -15.86 1.00 22.01
CA MET A 308 -16.78 -0.09 21.68
C MET A 308 -17.71 -0.46 22.84
N ASN A 309 -17.25 -0.32 24.08
CA ASN A 309 -18.06 -0.57 25.29
C ASN A 309 -19.00 0.60 25.66
N THR A 310 -18.86 1.75 25.01
CA THR A 310 -19.64 2.96 25.35
C THR A 310 -20.64 3.36 24.26
N GLY A 311 -21.18 2.39 23.52
CA GLY A 311 -22.28 2.59 22.59
C GLY A 311 -21.86 2.74 21.12
N HIS A 312 -20.57 2.60 20.77
CA HIS A 312 -20.09 2.63 19.40
C HIS A 312 -19.93 1.19 18.85
N THR A 313 -21.06 0.45 18.82
CA THR A 313 -21.12 -0.94 18.31
C THR A 313 -20.95 -1.00 16.79
N GLY A 314 -20.49 -2.15 16.29
CA GLY A 314 -20.24 -2.34 14.85
C GLY A 314 -18.95 -1.67 14.35
N GLY A 315 -18.14 -1.13 15.26
CA GLY A 315 -16.81 -0.70 14.98
C GLY A 315 -15.85 -1.87 14.82
N GLY A 316 -14.62 -1.58 14.43
CA GLY A 316 -13.64 -2.62 14.22
C GLY A 316 -12.23 -2.07 13.99
N GLY A 317 -11.37 -2.97 13.57
CA GLY A 317 -9.99 -2.63 13.23
C GLY A 317 -9.21 -3.85 12.77
N THR A 318 -7.93 -3.64 12.55
CA THR A 318 -7.03 -4.75 12.30
C THR A 318 -6.02 -4.94 13.43
N ILE A 319 -5.53 -6.15 13.59
CA ILE A 319 -4.52 -6.51 14.57
C ILE A 319 -3.58 -7.57 13.99
N HIS A 320 -2.29 -7.46 14.27
CA HIS A 320 -1.34 -8.52 13.92
C HIS A 320 -1.42 -9.68 14.90
N ALA A 321 -1.78 -10.86 14.40
CA ALA A 321 -1.72 -12.13 15.13
C ALA A 321 -1.48 -13.27 14.15
N ASN A 322 -0.82 -14.34 14.61
CA ASN A 322 -0.49 -15.49 13.77
C ASN A 322 -1.68 -16.43 13.55
N THR A 323 -2.66 -16.44 14.45
CA THR A 323 -3.91 -17.20 14.36
C THR A 323 -5.04 -16.39 15.00
N ALA A 324 -6.29 -16.77 14.75
CA ALA A 324 -7.45 -16.19 15.44
C ALA A 324 -7.36 -16.39 16.98
N THR A 325 -6.93 -17.57 17.39
CA THR A 325 -6.78 -17.94 18.81
C THR A 325 -5.63 -17.23 19.53
N ALA A 326 -4.70 -16.63 18.80
CA ALA A 326 -3.60 -15.81 19.35
C ALA A 326 -4.03 -14.35 19.62
N VAL A 327 -5.18 -13.90 19.12
CA VAL A 327 -5.66 -12.52 19.29
C VAL A 327 -5.81 -12.12 20.77
N PRO A 328 -6.38 -12.94 21.69
CA PRO A 328 -6.46 -12.60 23.10
C PRO A 328 -5.10 -12.30 23.74
N ALA A 329 -4.09 -13.13 23.48
CA ALA A 329 -2.74 -12.90 23.99
C ALA A 329 -2.14 -11.60 23.42
N ARG A 330 -2.41 -11.30 22.13
CA ARG A 330 -1.97 -10.05 21.52
C ARG A 330 -2.64 -8.83 22.14
N LEU A 331 -3.96 -8.88 22.39
CA LEU A 331 -4.70 -7.82 23.09
C LEU A 331 -4.15 -7.59 24.50
N THR A 332 -3.85 -8.68 25.24
CA THR A 332 -3.22 -8.59 26.56
C THR A 332 -1.86 -7.88 26.50
N ALA A 333 -1.03 -8.22 25.53
CA ALA A 333 0.27 -7.59 25.35
C ALA A 333 0.14 -6.08 25.03
N LEU A 334 -0.79 -5.70 24.14
CA LEU A 334 -1.06 -4.30 23.81
C LEU A 334 -1.67 -3.53 25.00
N GLY A 335 -2.59 -4.18 25.73
CA GLY A 335 -3.14 -3.61 26.95
C GLY A 335 -2.09 -3.34 28.02
N ALA A 336 -1.10 -4.21 28.16
CA ALA A 336 0.02 -3.97 29.07
C ALA A 336 0.83 -2.72 28.68
N LEU A 337 1.03 -2.45 27.38
CA LEU A 337 1.64 -1.19 26.90
C LEU A 337 0.76 0.03 27.26
N ALA A 338 -0.56 -0.15 27.34
CA ALA A 338 -1.52 0.88 27.76
C ALA A 338 -1.67 1.00 29.29
N GLY A 339 -0.88 0.26 30.08
CA GLY A 339 -0.96 0.23 31.54
C GLY A 339 -2.18 -0.55 32.08
N MET A 340 -2.83 -1.40 31.28
CA MET A 340 -3.96 -2.22 31.70
C MET A 340 -3.50 -3.55 32.29
N GLY A 341 -4.10 -3.96 33.40
CA GLY A 341 -3.92 -5.31 33.90
C GLY A 341 -4.64 -6.36 33.03
N GLN A 342 -4.18 -7.61 33.06
CA GLN A 342 -4.72 -8.70 32.25
C GLN A 342 -6.23 -8.89 32.40
N ASP A 343 -6.75 -8.81 33.65
CA ASP A 343 -8.18 -8.93 33.90
C ASP A 343 -8.99 -7.76 33.31
N ALA A 344 -8.45 -6.54 33.34
CA ALA A 344 -9.09 -5.40 32.73
C ALA A 344 -9.19 -5.56 31.21
N VAL A 345 -8.12 -6.03 30.57
CA VAL A 345 -8.12 -6.32 29.12
C VAL A 345 -9.14 -7.42 28.80
N ARG A 346 -9.15 -8.50 29.59
CA ARG A 346 -10.07 -9.63 29.44
C ARG A 346 -11.54 -9.17 29.50
N LEU A 347 -11.92 -8.45 30.53
CA LEU A 347 -13.30 -7.99 30.74
C LEU A 347 -13.73 -6.98 29.67
N GLN A 348 -12.86 -6.02 29.35
CA GLN A 348 -13.16 -5.02 28.32
C GLN A 348 -13.26 -5.64 26.93
N ALA A 349 -12.35 -6.52 26.54
CA ALA A 349 -12.36 -7.14 25.23
C ALA A 349 -13.54 -8.12 25.07
N ALA A 350 -13.89 -8.88 26.11
CA ALA A 350 -15.04 -9.78 26.09
C ALA A 350 -16.38 -9.04 25.92
N SER A 351 -16.48 -7.82 26.44
CA SER A 351 -17.66 -6.96 26.29
C SER A 351 -17.67 -6.18 24.98
N ALA A 352 -16.50 -5.75 24.51
CA ALA A 352 -16.33 -4.87 23.35
C ALA A 352 -16.37 -5.59 22.01
N LEU A 353 -15.87 -6.82 21.96
CA LEU A 353 -15.63 -7.55 20.72
C LEU A 353 -16.55 -8.77 20.60
N ASP A 354 -17.14 -8.91 19.42
CA ASP A 354 -18.00 -10.04 19.09
C ASP A 354 -17.28 -11.10 18.27
N VAL A 355 -16.54 -10.66 17.24
CA VAL A 355 -16.01 -11.54 16.21
C VAL A 355 -14.55 -11.21 15.88
N VAL A 356 -13.77 -12.26 15.62
CA VAL A 356 -12.44 -12.16 15.01
C VAL A 356 -12.48 -12.86 13.65
N VAL A 357 -12.06 -12.14 12.60
CA VAL A 357 -11.86 -12.68 11.24
C VAL A 357 -10.37 -12.81 11.00
N HIS A 358 -9.87 -14.03 10.84
CA HIS A 358 -8.46 -14.28 10.59
C HIS A 358 -8.18 -14.49 9.11
N VAL A 359 -7.25 -13.71 8.57
CA VAL A 359 -6.87 -13.75 7.15
C VAL A 359 -5.44 -14.25 7.01
N GLU A 360 -5.28 -15.26 6.16
CA GLU A 360 -3.97 -15.86 5.86
C GLU A 360 -3.57 -15.65 4.40
N ARG A 361 -2.27 -15.71 4.15
CA ARG A 361 -1.67 -15.79 2.82
C ARG A 361 -0.99 -17.15 2.67
N SER A 362 -1.44 -17.93 1.70
CA SER A 362 -0.87 -19.24 1.35
C SER A 362 -0.38 -19.24 -0.09
N SER A 363 0.17 -20.35 -0.55
CA SER A 363 0.50 -20.56 -1.98
C SER A 363 -0.71 -20.48 -2.92
N ARG A 364 -1.94 -20.59 -2.39
CA ARG A 364 -3.20 -20.44 -3.13
C ARG A 364 -3.74 -19.01 -3.16
N GLY A 365 -3.05 -18.06 -2.55
CA GLY A 365 -3.48 -16.67 -2.41
C GLY A 365 -3.89 -16.31 -0.98
N ARG A 366 -4.57 -15.17 -0.85
CA ARG A 366 -5.10 -14.65 0.41
C ARG A 366 -6.48 -15.22 0.66
N HIS A 367 -6.77 -15.67 1.90
CA HIS A 367 -8.08 -16.22 2.23
C HIS A 367 -8.44 -16.01 3.69
N VAL A 368 -9.75 -16.00 3.99
CA VAL A 368 -10.26 -16.05 5.35
C VAL A 368 -10.08 -17.47 5.87
N ALA A 369 -9.16 -17.63 6.83
CA ALA A 369 -8.82 -18.91 7.40
C ALA A 369 -9.74 -19.28 8.58
N CYS A 370 -10.20 -18.29 9.35
CA CYS A 370 -11.08 -18.51 10.49
C CYS A 370 -12.01 -17.31 10.72
N VAL A 371 -13.25 -17.60 11.08
CA VAL A 371 -14.17 -16.64 11.74
C VAL A 371 -14.51 -17.21 13.11
N GLY A 372 -14.14 -16.49 14.16
CA GLY A 372 -14.34 -16.95 15.55
C GLY A 372 -15.10 -15.94 16.38
N VAL A 373 -15.78 -16.42 17.40
CA VAL A 373 -16.53 -15.63 18.39
C VAL A 373 -15.65 -15.38 19.60
N VAL A 374 -15.59 -14.12 20.05
CA VAL A 374 -14.88 -13.74 21.27
C VAL A 374 -15.71 -14.14 22.47
N GLN A 375 -15.11 -14.86 23.41
CA GLN A 375 -15.77 -15.35 24.61
C GLN A 375 -14.89 -15.22 25.85
N ASP A 376 -15.50 -14.91 26.97
CA ASP A 376 -14.88 -15.00 28.29
C ASP A 376 -15.19 -16.37 28.89
N CYS A 377 -14.16 -17.20 29.04
CA CYS A 377 -14.27 -18.55 29.59
C CYS A 377 -13.55 -18.64 30.95
N PRO A 378 -13.78 -19.70 31.74
CA PRO A 378 -13.06 -19.90 33.01
C PRO A 378 -11.52 -19.87 32.88
N GLY A 379 -10.98 -20.17 31.68
CA GLY A 379 -9.55 -20.09 31.36
C GLY A 379 -9.08 -18.72 30.84
N GLY A 380 -9.96 -17.73 30.75
CA GLY A 380 -9.67 -16.39 30.25
C GLY A 380 -10.36 -16.06 28.93
N LEU A 381 -9.96 -14.93 28.35
CA LEU A 381 -10.44 -14.50 27.03
C LEU A 381 -10.00 -15.50 25.95
N THR A 382 -10.92 -15.92 25.11
CA THR A 382 -10.65 -16.85 24.01
C THR A 382 -11.41 -16.46 22.75
N VAL A 383 -10.91 -16.91 21.60
CA VAL A 383 -11.61 -16.86 20.31
C VAL A 383 -11.98 -18.29 19.94
N VAL A 384 -13.27 -18.59 19.99
CA VAL A 384 -13.81 -19.92 19.67
C VAL A 384 -14.19 -19.95 18.19
N PRO A 385 -13.60 -20.83 17.36
CA PRO A 385 -13.91 -20.93 15.95
C PRO A 385 -15.39 -21.19 15.68
N ALA A 386 -15.99 -20.42 14.77
CA ALA A 386 -17.31 -20.66 14.22
C ALA A 386 -17.19 -21.27 12.81
N LEU A 387 -16.29 -20.71 12.00
CA LEU A 387 -15.90 -21.25 10.70
C LEU A 387 -14.37 -21.33 10.63
N GLU A 388 -13.84 -22.42 10.10
CA GLU A 388 -12.41 -22.63 9.97
C GLU A 388 -12.09 -23.35 8.65
N THR A 389 -11.09 -22.86 7.93
CA THR A 389 -10.60 -23.48 6.71
C THR A 389 -9.42 -24.38 7.02
N THR A 390 -9.63 -25.68 7.04
CA THR A 390 -8.57 -26.66 7.27
C THR A 390 -8.26 -27.41 5.98
N ARG A 391 -7.01 -27.40 5.54
CA ARG A 391 -6.54 -28.04 4.26
C ARG A 391 -7.32 -27.59 3.02
N GLY A 392 -7.85 -26.35 3.04
CA GLY A 392 -8.62 -25.78 1.92
C GLY A 392 -10.10 -26.16 1.93
N GLN A 393 -10.59 -26.84 2.96
CA GLN A 393 -12.01 -27.13 3.17
C GLN A 393 -12.52 -26.27 4.33
N LEU A 394 -13.68 -25.65 4.11
CA LEU A 394 -14.36 -24.89 5.12
C LEU A 394 -15.15 -25.87 6.04
N GLY A 395 -14.90 -25.78 7.34
CA GLY A 395 -15.61 -26.53 8.37
C GLY A 395 -16.30 -25.60 9.36
N THR A 396 -17.33 -26.12 10.04
CA THR A 396 -17.98 -25.46 11.18
C THR A 396 -17.27 -25.83 12.48
N GLY A 397 -17.01 -24.81 13.31
CA GLY A 397 -16.44 -24.97 14.64
C GLY A 397 -17.49 -24.92 15.77
N PRO A 398 -17.05 -25.04 17.04
CA PRO A 398 -17.92 -25.06 18.19
C PRO A 398 -18.83 -23.84 18.34
N ALA A 399 -18.39 -22.66 17.91
CA ALA A 399 -19.17 -21.42 18.02
C ALA A 399 -20.14 -21.19 16.84
N TRP A 400 -20.23 -22.11 15.86
CA TRP A 400 -21.07 -21.91 14.68
C TRP A 400 -22.54 -21.66 15.02
N LYS A 401 -23.10 -22.48 15.89
CA LYS A 401 -24.52 -22.32 16.31
C LYS A 401 -24.79 -20.95 16.93
N THR A 402 -23.88 -20.47 17.76
CA THR A 402 -23.98 -19.16 18.40
C THR A 402 -23.91 -18.04 17.39
N LEU A 403 -22.92 -18.08 16.49
CA LEU A 403 -22.73 -17.03 15.48
C LEU A 403 -23.87 -17.02 14.45
N SER A 404 -24.23 -18.18 13.89
CA SER A 404 -25.30 -18.27 12.88
C SER A 404 -26.65 -17.78 13.45
N SER A 405 -26.97 -18.10 14.70
CA SER A 405 -28.18 -17.61 15.38
C SER A 405 -28.15 -16.07 15.51
N ARG A 406 -27.02 -15.48 15.89
CA ARG A 406 -26.88 -14.01 16.03
C ARG A 406 -27.02 -13.28 14.69
N LEU A 407 -26.61 -13.94 13.60
CA LEU A 407 -26.67 -13.39 12.25
C LEU A 407 -27.99 -13.72 11.53
N GLY A 408 -28.91 -14.46 12.14
CA GLY A 408 -30.13 -14.92 11.50
C GLY A 408 -29.91 -15.93 10.36
N LEU A 409 -28.75 -16.58 10.32
CA LEU A 409 -28.39 -17.58 9.32
C LEU A 409 -28.90 -18.96 9.73
N SER A 410 -29.31 -19.78 8.76
CA SER A 410 -29.68 -21.17 9.03
C SER A 410 -28.47 -21.96 9.53
N PRO A 411 -28.56 -22.68 10.66
CA PRO A 411 -27.48 -23.55 11.13
C PRO A 411 -27.07 -24.63 10.11
N ALA A 412 -27.99 -25.03 9.23
CA ALA A 412 -27.76 -26.00 8.16
C ALA A 412 -27.02 -25.41 6.94
N ALA A 413 -26.87 -24.09 6.85
CA ALA A 413 -26.11 -23.42 5.77
C ALA A 413 -24.58 -23.62 5.91
N GLY A 414 -24.12 -24.23 7.00
CA GLY A 414 -22.74 -24.63 7.20
C GLY A 414 -22.45 -25.94 6.47
N VAL A 415 -21.73 -25.82 5.33
CA VAL A 415 -21.00 -26.95 4.72
C VAL A 415 -21.85 -28.06 4.11
N ALA A 416 -22.43 -27.82 2.95
CA ALA A 416 -22.46 -28.85 1.93
C ALA A 416 -21.05 -28.96 1.38
N ALA A 417 -20.47 -30.14 1.48
CA ALA A 417 -19.11 -30.53 1.11
C ALA A 417 -18.72 -30.12 -0.31
#